data_7c2d3302f14e0d2fa88ac9f2c0bfdce5
#
_entry.id   7c2d3302f14e0d2fa88ac9f2c0bfdce5
#
_cell.length_a   1.000
_cell.length_b   1.000
_cell.length_c   1.000
_cell.angle_alpha   90.00
_cell.angle_beta   90.00
_cell.angle_gamma   90.00
#
_symmetry.space_group_name_H-M   'P 1'
#
loop_
_entity.id
_entity.type
_entity.pdbx_description
1 polymer ?
#
loop_
_entity_poly.entity_id
_entity_poly.type
_entity_poly.pdbx_seq_one_letter_code
_entity_poly.pdbx_strand_id
1 'polypeptide(L)'
;VGGGGVATPAKVAAQTADKTVTINAVNLVDAHGNAYEDPILSASKSFSAITATGKSPVSPPENNLTNYVPPTHYGYQGNWTLAWTPGEDNTQTATLSWEQTGYIANPERQGSLVPNTLWGAFSDLRAIQNLMEVSANGANYHRGFWVSGIANFLHKSGSTNKQKFRHNSAGYVLGVHAQTPTEDIFSAAFCQLFGNDKDYLVSKNHANIYAGSLYYQHVSYWNAWQNLLQNTIGAQAPLVLNAQLTYCHASNNMKTNMTSTYAPPKTTYSEIKGDWGDDCFGIEFGATASIETPASLLFDMYSPFLKLQLVHAHQDDFKENNSDQGRYFESSNLTNLSMPIGVKLGRSSHHDAASYHVTAAYAPDIIRSNPDCTASLLMNPTSAVWVTKANNLARHAFILQAGNYLALSRNVELFSQFGFELRDSCRTYNIDLGSKIQF
;
A
#
# COMPACT_ATOMS: atom_id res chain seq x y z
N VAL A 1 -26.26 29.81 -7.45
CA VAL A 1 -26.04 30.27 -6.08
C VAL A 1 -24.62 29.90 -5.67
N GLY A 2 -23.67 30.24 -6.50
CA GLY A 2 -22.24 30.08 -6.20
C GLY A 2 -21.69 31.40 -5.66
N GLY A 3 -21.12 31.36 -4.46
CA GLY A 3 -20.35 32.44 -3.89
C GLY A 3 -21.13 33.51 -3.18
N GLY A 4 -21.20 33.43 -1.87
CA GLY A 4 -21.30 34.54 -0.89
C GLY A 4 -22.36 35.62 -1.01
N GLY A 5 -23.16 35.66 -2.04
CA GLY A 5 -24.22 36.64 -2.25
C GLY A 5 -25.54 36.20 -1.63
N VAL A 6 -26.27 37.12 -1.01
CA VAL A 6 -27.63 36.90 -0.56
C VAL A 6 -28.50 36.63 -1.80
N ALA A 7 -29.01 35.39 -1.94
CA ALA A 7 -29.87 35.03 -3.05
C ALA A 7 -31.19 35.83 -2.94
N THR A 8 -31.48 36.63 -3.96
CA THR A 8 -32.78 37.30 -4.07
C THR A 8 -33.76 36.32 -4.66
N PRO A 9 -34.89 35.97 -3.97
CA PRO A 9 -35.85 35.03 -4.51
C PRO A 9 -36.50 35.58 -5.79
N ALA A 10 -36.77 34.68 -6.73
CA ALA A 10 -37.57 35.01 -7.92
C ALA A 10 -39.01 35.33 -7.48
N LYS A 11 -39.55 36.41 -8.03
CA LYS A 11 -40.94 36.85 -7.76
C LYS A 11 -41.84 36.45 -8.92
N VAL A 12 -42.91 35.74 -8.62
CA VAL A 12 -43.96 35.39 -9.58
C VAL A 12 -45.26 35.93 -9.01
N ALA A 13 -45.92 36.85 -9.73
CA ALA A 13 -47.18 37.45 -9.28
C ALA A 13 -48.21 37.33 -10.37
N ALA A 14 -49.49 37.17 -9.99
CA ALA A 14 -50.60 37.32 -10.90
C ALA A 14 -50.72 38.77 -11.36
N GLN A 15 -51.09 39.00 -12.61
CA GLN A 15 -51.26 40.36 -13.17
C GLN A 15 -52.32 41.16 -12.45
N THR A 16 -53.34 40.49 -11.89
CA THR A 16 -54.39 41.05 -11.07
C THR A 16 -54.60 40.23 -9.83
N ALA A 17 -55.00 40.86 -8.73
CA ALA A 17 -55.14 40.20 -7.42
C ALA A 17 -56.23 39.12 -7.37
N ASP A 18 -57.11 39.08 -8.39
CA ASP A 18 -58.19 38.07 -8.50
C ASP A 18 -57.77 36.80 -9.27
N LYS A 19 -56.57 36.74 -9.80
CA LYS A 19 -56.04 35.57 -10.56
C LYS A 19 -55.22 34.66 -9.72
N THR A 20 -55.32 33.37 -10.01
CA THR A 20 -54.51 32.30 -9.41
C THR A 20 -53.16 32.18 -10.12
N VAL A 21 -52.10 31.94 -9.36
CA VAL A 21 -50.79 31.52 -9.85
C VAL A 21 -50.61 30.03 -9.52
N THR A 22 -50.31 29.24 -10.54
CA THR A 22 -50.02 27.82 -10.38
C THR A 22 -48.58 27.55 -10.83
N ILE A 23 -47.78 26.99 -9.95
CA ILE A 23 -46.40 26.55 -10.27
C ILE A 23 -46.38 25.03 -10.24
N ASN A 24 -46.36 24.40 -11.42
CA ASN A 24 -46.46 22.95 -11.56
C ASN A 24 -45.11 22.25 -11.36
N ALA A 25 -44.03 22.92 -11.71
CA ALA A 25 -42.67 22.34 -11.66
C ALA A 25 -41.62 23.43 -11.47
N VAL A 26 -40.57 23.10 -10.81
CA VAL A 26 -39.37 23.94 -10.66
C VAL A 26 -38.15 23.17 -11.16
N ASN A 27 -37.39 23.78 -12.07
CA ASN A 27 -36.15 23.21 -12.57
C ASN A 27 -34.96 23.88 -11.85
N LEU A 28 -34.06 23.06 -11.31
CA LEU A 28 -32.79 23.51 -10.77
C LEU A 28 -31.76 23.46 -11.89
N VAL A 29 -31.25 24.63 -12.28
CA VAL A 29 -30.29 24.76 -13.37
C VAL A 29 -29.11 25.66 -12.96
N ASP A 30 -27.97 25.45 -13.61
CA ASP A 30 -26.81 26.34 -13.49
C ASP A 30 -27.02 27.67 -14.28
N ALA A 31 -26.01 28.55 -14.26
CA ALA A 31 -26.07 29.81 -14.97
C ALA A 31 -26.16 29.67 -16.49
N HIS A 32 -25.92 28.51 -17.06
CA HIS A 32 -25.98 28.17 -18.48
C HIS A 32 -27.25 27.37 -18.87
N GLY A 33 -28.13 27.11 -17.89
CA GLY A 33 -29.36 26.33 -18.12
C GLY A 33 -29.19 24.82 -18.08
N ASN A 34 -28.02 24.30 -17.71
CA ASN A 34 -27.80 22.87 -17.55
C ASN A 34 -28.31 22.38 -16.17
N ALA A 35 -28.48 21.08 -16.01
CA ALA A 35 -28.77 20.48 -14.71
C ALA A 35 -27.75 20.92 -13.67
N TYR A 36 -28.24 21.37 -12.52
CA TYR A 36 -27.37 21.93 -11.49
C TYR A 36 -26.57 20.82 -10.79
N GLU A 37 -25.27 20.95 -10.80
CA GLU A 37 -24.31 20.13 -10.07
C GLU A 37 -23.45 21.05 -9.20
N ASP A 38 -23.49 20.89 -7.88
CA ASP A 38 -22.65 21.69 -6.99
C ASP A 38 -21.79 20.82 -6.07
N PRO A 39 -20.55 20.46 -6.53
CA PRO A 39 -19.63 19.66 -5.75
C PRO A 39 -18.96 20.43 -4.59
N ILE A 40 -19.22 21.72 -4.45
CA ILE A 40 -18.56 22.61 -3.47
C ILE A 40 -19.42 22.97 -2.25
N LEU A 41 -20.67 22.52 -2.18
CA LEU A 41 -21.50 22.75 -1.00
C LEU A 41 -21.08 21.86 0.16
N SER A 42 -20.23 22.42 1.03
CA SER A 42 -19.61 21.72 2.16
C SER A 42 -20.48 21.63 3.41
N ALA A 43 -21.68 22.18 3.40
CA ALA A 43 -22.62 22.12 4.50
C ALA A 43 -24.05 22.28 4.01
N SER A 44 -25.00 21.74 4.78
CA SER A 44 -26.44 21.92 4.50
C SER A 44 -26.82 23.40 4.51
N LYS A 45 -27.60 23.84 3.55
CA LYS A 45 -28.03 25.23 3.36
C LYS A 45 -29.47 25.32 2.86
N SER A 46 -30.14 26.40 3.21
CA SER A 46 -31.47 26.70 2.74
C SER A 46 -31.59 28.12 2.22
N PHE A 47 -32.36 28.32 1.16
CA PHE A 47 -32.53 29.60 0.48
C PHE A 47 -34.01 29.82 0.15
N SER A 48 -34.49 31.04 0.33
CA SER A 48 -35.78 31.44 -0.28
C SER A 48 -35.59 31.56 -1.78
N ALA A 49 -36.09 30.62 -2.57
CA ALA A 49 -35.86 30.54 -4.00
C ALA A 49 -36.89 31.27 -4.82
N ILE A 50 -38.21 31.15 -4.47
CA ILE A 50 -39.31 31.70 -5.22
C ILE A 50 -40.32 32.30 -4.23
N THR A 51 -40.86 33.47 -4.55
CA THR A 51 -42.03 34.05 -3.89
C THR A 51 -43.17 34.19 -4.91
N ALA A 52 -44.28 33.51 -4.67
CA ALA A 52 -45.45 33.55 -5.52
C ALA A 52 -46.60 34.26 -4.82
N THR A 53 -47.28 35.20 -5.49
CA THR A 53 -48.42 35.97 -4.93
C THR A 53 -49.61 35.89 -5.89
N GLY A 54 -50.80 35.56 -5.38
CA GLY A 54 -52.02 35.44 -6.15
C GLY A 54 -53.24 35.21 -5.27
N LYS A 55 -54.46 35.20 -5.84
CA LYS A 55 -55.73 35.07 -5.11
C LYS A 55 -55.88 33.75 -4.35
N SER A 56 -55.33 32.67 -4.86
CA SER A 56 -55.37 31.36 -4.20
C SER A 56 -53.93 30.93 -3.88
N PRO A 57 -53.72 30.33 -2.71
CA PRO A 57 -52.39 29.82 -2.41
C PRO A 57 -52.02 28.79 -3.46
N VAL A 58 -50.84 28.93 -3.98
CA VAL A 58 -50.19 27.88 -4.77
C VAL A 58 -50.10 26.67 -3.87
N SER A 59 -50.65 25.57 -4.30
CA SER A 59 -50.54 24.29 -3.59
C SER A 59 -49.81 23.29 -4.48
N PRO A 60 -48.52 23.47 -4.67
CA PRO A 60 -47.75 22.49 -5.40
C PRO A 60 -47.58 21.22 -4.53
N PRO A 61 -47.40 20.07 -5.15
CA PRO A 61 -47.04 18.87 -4.42
C PRO A 61 -45.69 19.08 -3.71
N GLU A 62 -45.53 18.43 -2.57
CA GLU A 62 -44.22 18.40 -1.88
C GLU A 62 -43.15 17.96 -2.84
N ASN A 63 -42.01 18.67 -2.84
CA ASN A 63 -40.84 18.39 -3.65
C ASN A 63 -41.08 18.26 -5.16
N ASN A 64 -41.50 19.35 -5.79
CA ASN A 64 -41.76 19.42 -7.22
C ASN A 64 -40.54 19.82 -8.12
N LEU A 65 -39.34 19.49 -7.69
CA LEU A 65 -38.14 19.57 -8.53
C LEU A 65 -38.21 18.47 -9.61
N THR A 66 -38.25 18.85 -10.89
CA THR A 66 -38.53 17.91 -11.98
C THR A 66 -37.28 17.43 -12.73
N ASN A 67 -36.19 18.17 -12.68
CA ASN A 67 -34.97 17.85 -13.40
C ASN A 67 -33.80 17.53 -12.48
N TYR A 68 -34.03 17.39 -11.18
CA TYR A 68 -32.99 17.03 -10.23
C TYR A 68 -32.85 15.53 -10.15
N VAL A 69 -31.76 15.03 -10.70
CA VAL A 69 -31.26 13.66 -10.45
C VAL A 69 -29.96 13.86 -9.69
N PRO A 70 -29.77 13.30 -8.48
CA PRO A 70 -28.50 13.39 -7.79
C PRO A 70 -27.41 12.84 -8.69
N PRO A 71 -26.51 13.67 -9.23
CA PRO A 71 -25.49 13.17 -10.15
C PRO A 71 -24.46 12.38 -9.39
N THR A 72 -23.97 11.30 -10.00
CA THR A 72 -22.80 10.61 -9.50
C THR A 72 -21.59 11.47 -9.83
N HIS A 73 -21.14 12.28 -8.88
CA HIS A 73 -19.99 13.17 -9.04
C HIS A 73 -19.00 13.00 -7.88
N TYR A 74 -17.79 13.51 -8.06
CA TYR A 74 -16.80 13.60 -6.97
C TYR A 74 -17.03 14.87 -6.17
N GLY A 75 -16.70 14.83 -4.88
CA GLY A 75 -16.91 15.92 -3.94
C GLY A 75 -18.04 15.69 -2.98
N TYR A 76 -18.65 16.75 -2.50
CA TYR A 76 -19.75 16.68 -1.55
C TYR A 76 -21.00 16.10 -2.20
N GLN A 77 -21.60 15.13 -1.53
CA GLN A 77 -22.84 14.47 -1.92
C GLN A 77 -24.00 15.05 -1.12
N GLY A 78 -25.16 15.13 -1.71
CA GLY A 78 -26.36 15.61 -1.03
C GLY A 78 -27.59 15.60 -1.91
N ASN A 79 -28.69 16.04 -1.32
CA ASN A 79 -29.99 16.11 -1.99
C ASN A 79 -30.58 17.52 -1.91
N TRP A 80 -31.11 17.99 -3.02
CA TRP A 80 -31.93 19.20 -3.05
C TRP A 80 -33.37 18.85 -2.81
N THR A 81 -34.03 19.63 -1.95
CA THR A 81 -35.47 19.58 -1.71
C THR A 81 -36.05 20.96 -1.84
N LEU A 82 -37.31 21.02 -2.28
CA LEU A 82 -38.08 22.26 -2.40
C LEU A 82 -39.32 22.15 -1.57
N ALA A 83 -39.47 23.05 -0.61
CA ALA A 83 -40.63 23.12 0.26
C ALA A 83 -41.37 24.45 0.10
N TRP A 84 -42.68 24.44 0.04
CA TRP A 84 -43.52 25.62 -0.05
C TRP A 84 -44.16 25.93 1.31
N THR A 85 -44.02 27.17 1.75
CA THR A 85 -44.65 27.65 2.98
C THR A 85 -45.60 28.80 2.70
N PRO A 86 -46.83 28.77 3.22
CA PRO A 86 -47.78 29.89 3.11
C PRO A 86 -47.26 31.11 3.90
N GLY A 87 -47.42 32.29 3.32
CA GLY A 87 -47.13 33.59 3.93
C GLY A 87 -48.40 34.44 4.06
N GLU A 88 -48.23 35.69 4.43
CA GLU A 88 -49.33 36.69 4.49
C GLU A 88 -49.73 37.13 3.06
N ASP A 89 -50.89 37.73 2.92
CA ASP A 89 -51.41 38.32 1.66
C ASP A 89 -51.44 37.37 0.45
N ASN A 90 -51.86 36.13 0.66
CA ASN A 90 -51.87 35.10 -0.40
C ASN A 90 -50.50 34.86 -1.06
N THR A 91 -49.43 35.06 -0.32
CA THR A 91 -48.07 34.80 -0.74
C THR A 91 -47.63 33.41 -0.30
N GLN A 92 -46.90 32.72 -1.17
CA GLN A 92 -46.21 31.48 -0.83
C GLN A 92 -44.73 31.60 -1.15
N THR A 93 -43.90 31.08 -0.28
CA THR A 93 -42.44 31.07 -0.45
C THR A 93 -41.92 29.66 -0.61
N ALA A 94 -41.22 29.41 -1.70
CA ALA A 94 -40.48 28.19 -1.92
C ALA A 94 -39.08 28.29 -1.32
N THR A 95 -38.79 27.41 -0.40
CA THR A 95 -37.46 27.28 0.18
C THR A 95 -36.74 26.08 -0.45
N LEU A 96 -35.63 26.35 -1.10
CA LEU A 96 -34.73 25.34 -1.67
C LEU A 96 -33.70 24.97 -0.60
N SER A 97 -33.62 23.71 -0.23
CA SER A 97 -32.72 23.22 0.81
C SER A 97 -31.76 22.16 0.25
N TRP A 98 -30.50 22.30 0.57
CA TRP A 98 -29.47 21.30 0.33
C TRP A 98 -29.17 20.57 1.62
N GLU A 99 -29.30 19.25 1.61
CA GLU A 99 -28.93 18.37 2.72
C GLU A 99 -27.70 17.57 2.29
N GLN A 100 -26.58 17.80 2.98
CA GLN A 100 -25.36 17.06 2.72
C GLN A 100 -25.45 15.65 3.28
N THR A 101 -25.12 14.63 2.47
CA THR A 101 -25.19 13.21 2.83
C THR A 101 -23.83 12.51 2.87
N GLY A 102 -22.77 13.12 2.31
CA GLY A 102 -21.46 12.52 2.32
C GLY A 102 -20.42 13.23 1.45
N TYR A 103 -19.30 12.53 1.20
CA TYR A 103 -18.22 12.99 0.36
C TYR A 103 -17.62 11.82 -0.43
N ILE A 104 -17.33 12.01 -1.71
CA ILE A 104 -16.63 11.04 -2.56
C ILE A 104 -15.35 11.71 -3.06
N ALA A 105 -14.20 11.21 -2.57
CA ALA A 105 -12.92 11.70 -3.05
C ALA A 105 -12.70 11.31 -4.51
N ASN A 106 -12.23 12.23 -5.35
CA ASN A 106 -11.82 11.89 -6.70
C ASN A 106 -10.57 10.98 -6.68
N PRO A 107 -10.30 10.21 -7.74
CA PRO A 107 -9.21 9.24 -7.76
C PRO A 107 -7.83 9.86 -7.43
N GLU A 108 -7.60 11.11 -7.81
CA GLU A 108 -6.34 11.82 -7.53
C GLU A 108 -6.20 12.17 -6.05
N ARG A 109 -7.33 12.43 -5.36
CA ARG A 109 -7.37 12.84 -3.94
C ARG A 109 -7.59 11.68 -2.99
N GLN A 110 -7.98 10.52 -3.48
CA GLN A 110 -8.25 9.34 -2.66
C GLN A 110 -7.07 8.91 -1.79
N GLY A 111 -5.83 9.10 -2.28
CA GLY A 111 -4.63 8.91 -1.48
C GLY A 111 -4.26 7.46 -1.22
N SER A 112 -4.57 6.55 -2.13
CA SER A 112 -4.24 5.11 -2.01
C SER A 112 -2.74 4.83 -1.96
N LEU A 113 -1.88 5.80 -2.35
CA LEU A 113 -0.43 5.70 -2.19
C LEU A 113 -0.05 5.47 -0.72
N VAL A 114 -0.72 6.17 0.19
CA VAL A 114 -0.39 6.15 1.62
C VAL A 114 -0.44 4.75 2.22
N PRO A 115 -1.56 3.99 2.20
CA PRO A 115 -1.54 2.63 2.74
C PRO A 115 -0.77 1.63 1.84
N ASN A 116 -0.49 1.95 0.57
CA ASN A 116 0.33 1.09 -0.29
C ASN A 116 1.82 1.11 0.09
N THR A 117 2.34 2.15 0.76
CA THR A 117 3.73 2.18 1.26
C THR A 117 4.03 1.02 2.20
N LEU A 118 3.02 0.52 2.94
CA LEU A 118 3.17 -0.67 3.78
C LEU A 118 3.49 -1.95 2.99
N TRP A 119 3.03 -2.07 1.73
CA TRP A 119 3.48 -3.14 0.83
C TRP A 119 4.93 -2.95 0.38
N GLY A 120 5.39 -1.70 0.26
CA GLY A 120 6.79 -1.36 0.04
C GLY A 120 7.66 -1.83 1.22
N ALA A 121 7.28 -1.44 2.44
CA ALA A 121 7.96 -1.84 3.67
C ALA A 121 7.99 -3.37 3.86
N PHE A 122 6.86 -4.06 3.57
CA PHE A 122 6.80 -5.52 3.55
C PHE A 122 7.82 -6.12 2.57
N SER A 123 7.91 -5.59 1.36
CA SER A 123 8.82 -6.07 0.33
C SER A 123 10.28 -5.86 0.71
N ASP A 124 10.62 -4.70 1.29
CA ASP A 124 11.97 -4.38 1.74
C ASP A 124 12.42 -5.28 2.89
N LEU A 125 11.55 -5.48 3.88
CA LEU A 125 11.84 -6.38 4.99
C LEU A 125 12.12 -7.80 4.49
N ARG A 126 11.34 -8.30 3.53
CA ARG A 126 11.53 -9.62 2.92
C ARG A 126 12.85 -9.70 2.14
N ALA A 127 13.22 -8.66 1.40
CA ALA A 127 14.49 -8.60 0.70
C ALA A 127 15.69 -8.64 1.68
N ILE A 128 15.61 -7.91 2.80
CA ILE A 128 16.63 -7.95 3.86
C ILE A 128 16.70 -9.35 4.48
N GLN A 129 15.58 -10.00 4.76
CA GLN A 129 15.55 -11.37 5.30
C GLN A 129 16.23 -12.36 4.35
N ASN A 130 15.95 -12.29 3.05
CA ASN A 130 16.59 -13.13 2.05
C ASN A 130 18.10 -12.90 2.00
N LEU A 131 18.55 -11.64 2.06
CA LEU A 131 19.97 -11.30 2.09
C LEU A 131 20.68 -11.85 3.33
N MET A 132 20.03 -11.78 4.52
CA MET A 132 20.57 -12.36 5.75
C MET A 132 20.83 -13.87 5.60
N GLU A 133 19.89 -14.61 5.03
CA GLU A 133 20.07 -16.04 4.79
C GLU A 133 21.23 -16.31 3.81
N VAL A 134 21.35 -15.55 2.74
CA VAL A 134 22.46 -15.68 1.77
C VAL A 134 23.79 -15.33 2.42
N SER A 135 23.83 -14.26 3.20
CA SER A 135 25.06 -13.85 3.89
C SER A 135 25.50 -14.87 4.93
N ALA A 136 24.60 -15.61 5.56
CA ALA A 136 24.90 -16.66 6.54
C ALA A 136 25.42 -17.94 5.90
N ASN A 137 25.09 -18.22 4.64
CA ASN A 137 25.56 -19.39 3.90
C ASN A 137 26.85 -19.09 3.14
N GLY A 138 27.77 -20.02 3.07
CA GLY A 138 29.05 -19.90 2.36
C GLY A 138 30.04 -20.92 2.85
N ALA A 139 31.10 -21.16 2.08
CA ALA A 139 32.12 -22.17 2.42
C ALA A 139 33.09 -21.61 3.48
N ASN A 140 33.44 -22.44 4.48
CA ASN A 140 34.52 -22.26 5.46
C ASN A 140 34.45 -21.03 6.37
N TYR A 141 33.44 -20.99 7.21
CA TYR A 141 33.17 -19.83 8.03
C TYR A 141 33.48 -20.01 9.51
N HIS A 142 34.24 -19.09 10.11
CA HIS A 142 34.36 -19.02 11.56
C HIS A 142 33.88 -17.68 12.13
N ARG A 143 34.44 -16.56 11.65
CA ARG A 143 34.06 -15.20 12.05
C ARG A 143 34.37 -14.22 10.94
N GLY A 144 33.56 -13.19 10.82
CA GLY A 144 33.83 -12.15 9.84
C GLY A 144 32.79 -11.05 9.81
N PHE A 145 33.04 -10.12 8.92
CA PHE A 145 32.05 -9.12 8.55
C PHE A 145 31.72 -9.22 7.07
N TRP A 146 30.59 -8.66 6.70
CA TRP A 146 30.17 -8.62 5.31
C TRP A 146 29.50 -7.29 4.98
N VAL A 147 29.56 -6.91 3.72
CA VAL A 147 28.90 -5.75 3.16
C VAL A 147 28.19 -6.15 1.88
N SER A 148 26.99 -5.62 1.68
CA SER A 148 26.22 -5.85 0.45
C SER A 148 25.53 -4.59 -0.02
N GLY A 149 25.47 -4.37 -1.33
CA GLY A 149 24.46 -3.55 -1.96
C GLY A 149 23.20 -4.35 -2.14
N ILE A 150 22.04 -3.72 -1.94
CA ILE A 150 20.71 -4.32 -2.10
C ILE A 150 19.82 -3.38 -2.91
N ALA A 151 19.06 -3.94 -3.83
CA ALA A 151 18.00 -3.23 -4.54
C ALA A 151 16.74 -4.08 -4.59
N ASN A 152 15.59 -3.47 -4.35
CA ASN A 152 14.29 -4.12 -4.31
C ASN A 152 13.27 -3.34 -5.13
N PHE A 153 12.43 -4.04 -5.89
CA PHE A 153 11.48 -3.47 -6.82
C PHE A 153 10.15 -4.22 -6.73
N LEU A 154 9.09 -3.55 -6.33
CA LEU A 154 7.74 -4.09 -6.34
C LEU A 154 6.90 -3.34 -7.37
N HIS A 155 6.32 -4.07 -8.31
CA HIS A 155 5.48 -3.53 -9.37
C HIS A 155 4.11 -4.19 -9.35
N LYS A 156 3.08 -3.42 -9.04
CA LYS A 156 1.68 -3.81 -9.15
C LYS A 156 1.08 -3.20 -10.42
N SER A 157 0.62 -4.05 -11.32
CA SER A 157 -0.07 -3.62 -12.54
C SER A 157 -1.48 -3.11 -12.22
N GLY A 158 -1.92 -2.06 -12.91
CA GLY A 158 -3.29 -1.56 -12.84
C GLY A 158 -4.23 -2.32 -13.78
N SER A 159 -5.51 -2.26 -13.48
CA SER A 159 -6.62 -2.62 -14.37
C SER A 159 -7.68 -1.53 -14.30
N THR A 160 -8.79 -1.67 -15.04
CA THR A 160 -9.88 -0.69 -15.08
C THR A 160 -10.37 -0.26 -13.69
N ASN A 161 -10.28 -1.15 -12.68
CA ASN A 161 -10.75 -0.92 -11.32
C ASN A 161 -9.64 -1.06 -10.25
N LYS A 162 -8.36 -1.18 -10.66
CA LYS A 162 -7.23 -1.38 -9.74
C LYS A 162 -6.11 -0.41 -10.08
N GLN A 163 -5.68 0.35 -9.11
CA GLN A 163 -4.63 1.34 -9.25
C GLN A 163 -3.26 0.66 -9.42
N LYS A 164 -2.41 1.27 -10.25
CA LYS A 164 -1.00 0.90 -10.33
C LYS A 164 -0.29 1.32 -9.06
N PHE A 165 0.69 0.53 -8.65
CA PHE A 165 1.60 0.89 -7.58
C PHE A 165 3.00 0.40 -7.91
N ARG A 166 3.99 1.22 -7.58
CA ARG A 166 5.39 0.89 -7.71
C ARG A 166 6.15 1.35 -6.49
N HIS A 167 6.89 0.42 -5.90
CA HIS A 167 7.90 0.69 -4.90
C HIS A 167 9.27 0.29 -5.44
N ASN A 168 10.26 1.14 -5.25
CA ASN A 168 11.66 0.84 -5.54
C ASN A 168 12.49 1.30 -4.37
N SER A 169 13.38 0.47 -3.91
CA SER A 169 14.37 0.82 -2.89
C SER A 169 15.75 0.31 -3.28
N ALA A 170 16.78 1.01 -2.83
CA ALA A 170 18.17 0.57 -2.97
C ALA A 170 19.00 1.14 -1.84
N GLY A 171 20.05 0.43 -1.46
CA GLY A 171 20.93 0.88 -0.41
C GLY A 171 22.03 -0.12 -0.09
N TYR A 172 22.45 -0.15 1.16
CA TYR A 172 23.55 -0.99 1.62
C TYR A 172 23.21 -1.68 2.95
N VAL A 173 23.88 -2.79 3.17
CA VAL A 173 23.81 -3.59 4.38
C VAL A 173 25.21 -3.87 4.89
N LEU A 174 25.39 -3.72 6.18
CA LEU A 174 26.63 -4.05 6.89
C LEU A 174 26.31 -5.11 7.94
N GLY A 175 27.01 -6.22 7.93
CA GLY A 175 26.74 -7.31 8.86
C GLY A 175 27.99 -7.96 9.42
N VAL A 176 27.78 -8.67 10.51
CA VAL A 176 28.77 -9.53 11.15
C VAL A 176 28.19 -10.93 11.30
N HIS A 177 29.04 -11.92 11.29
CA HIS A 177 28.62 -13.30 11.55
C HIS A 177 29.69 -14.04 12.37
N ALA A 178 29.22 -15.06 13.06
CA ALA A 178 30.07 -15.98 13.80
C ALA A 178 29.50 -17.39 13.70
N GLN A 179 30.35 -18.37 13.47
CA GLN A 179 30.03 -19.78 13.52
C GLN A 179 30.65 -20.42 14.77
N THR A 180 29.88 -21.23 15.47
CA THR A 180 30.34 -22.00 16.61
C THR A 180 31.03 -23.31 16.15
N PRO A 181 31.79 -23.98 17.04
CA PRO A 181 32.31 -25.32 16.74
C PRO A 181 31.23 -26.37 16.47
N THR A 182 29.99 -26.12 16.89
CA THR A 182 28.81 -26.97 16.66
C THR A 182 28.07 -26.64 15.35
N GLU A 183 28.71 -25.87 14.47
CA GLU A 183 28.17 -25.43 13.18
C GLU A 183 26.99 -24.44 13.26
N ASP A 184 26.67 -23.95 14.47
CA ASP A 184 25.65 -22.93 14.63
C ASP A 184 26.14 -21.59 14.08
N ILE A 185 25.28 -20.85 13.37
CA ILE A 185 25.61 -19.56 12.78
C ILE A 185 24.77 -18.47 13.44
N PHE A 186 25.44 -17.41 13.89
CA PHE A 186 24.82 -16.17 14.33
C PHE A 186 25.23 -15.05 13.37
N SER A 187 24.26 -14.27 12.91
CA SER A 187 24.51 -13.10 12.11
C SER A 187 23.67 -11.92 12.58
N ALA A 188 24.25 -10.73 12.54
CA ALA A 188 23.56 -9.48 12.81
C ALA A 188 23.89 -8.46 11.72
N ALA A 189 22.93 -7.65 11.32
CA ALA A 189 23.14 -6.66 10.29
C ALA A 189 22.38 -5.36 10.55
N PHE A 190 22.95 -4.28 10.04
CA PHE A 190 22.32 -2.98 9.88
C PHE A 190 22.16 -2.67 8.39
N CYS A 191 21.02 -2.09 8.03
CA CYS A 191 20.67 -1.76 6.67
C CYS A 191 20.18 -0.32 6.57
N GLN A 192 20.54 0.39 5.50
CA GLN A 192 19.92 1.64 5.09
C GLN A 192 19.48 1.55 3.63
N LEU A 193 18.20 1.83 3.38
CA LEU A 193 17.62 1.88 2.03
C LEU A 193 17.02 3.26 1.78
N PHE A 194 16.98 3.61 0.49
CA PHE A 194 16.33 4.80 -0.03
C PHE A 194 15.18 4.37 -0.93
N GLY A 195 13.95 4.60 -0.47
CA GLY A 195 12.71 4.17 -1.09
C GLY A 195 12.05 5.25 -1.96
N ASN A 196 11.35 4.82 -2.99
CA ASN A 196 10.52 5.66 -3.84
C ASN A 196 9.23 4.94 -4.18
N ASP A 197 8.09 5.57 -3.87
CA ASP A 197 6.76 5.06 -4.16
C ASP A 197 6.02 5.94 -5.17
N LYS A 198 5.25 5.32 -6.05
CA LYS A 198 4.42 6.00 -7.05
C LYS A 198 3.12 5.24 -7.27
N ASP A 199 2.01 5.98 -7.35
CA ASP A 199 0.70 5.47 -7.74
C ASP A 199 0.35 5.79 -9.20
N TYR A 200 1.24 6.48 -9.93
CA TYR A 200 1.05 6.99 -11.29
C TYR A 200 -0.09 8.02 -11.44
N LEU A 201 -0.57 8.58 -10.34
CA LEU A 201 -1.44 9.74 -10.32
C LEU A 201 -0.62 11.01 -10.04
N VAL A 202 -0.84 11.61 -8.92
CA VAL A 202 -0.29 12.94 -8.59
C VAL A 202 0.70 12.91 -7.42
N SER A 203 0.73 11.82 -6.67
CA SER A 203 1.55 11.69 -5.46
C SER A 203 2.79 10.84 -5.72
N LYS A 204 3.89 11.24 -5.08
CA LYS A 204 5.15 10.50 -5.01
C LYS A 204 5.64 10.53 -3.58
N ASN A 205 6.15 9.40 -3.09
CA ASN A 205 6.77 9.30 -1.78
C ASN A 205 8.27 9.00 -1.92
N HIS A 206 9.07 9.58 -1.04
CA HIS A 206 10.46 9.26 -0.82
C HIS A 206 10.62 8.79 0.63
N ALA A 207 11.30 7.68 0.83
CA ALA A 207 11.51 7.11 2.16
C ALA A 207 13.00 6.92 2.45
N ASN A 208 13.40 7.24 3.69
CA ASN A 208 14.65 6.80 4.27
C ASN A 208 14.34 5.64 5.23
N ILE A 209 14.90 4.47 4.97
CA ILE A 209 14.58 3.24 5.68
C ILE A 209 15.82 2.76 6.40
N TYR A 210 15.71 2.55 7.71
CA TYR A 210 16.74 1.97 8.55
C TYR A 210 16.25 0.63 9.07
N ALA A 211 17.11 -0.40 9.00
CA ALA A 211 16.73 -1.72 9.48
C ALA A 211 17.84 -2.37 10.29
N GLY A 212 17.43 -3.19 11.25
CA GLY A 212 18.27 -4.12 11.98
C GLY A 212 17.77 -5.53 11.83
N SER A 213 18.67 -6.50 11.63
CA SER A 213 18.30 -7.90 11.49
C SER A 213 19.22 -8.81 12.29
N LEU A 214 18.64 -9.85 12.87
CA LEU A 214 19.32 -10.91 13.57
C LEU A 214 18.95 -12.24 12.91
N TYR A 215 19.93 -13.10 12.69
CA TYR A 215 19.76 -14.41 12.09
C TYR A 215 20.47 -15.47 12.94
N TYR A 216 19.82 -16.58 13.17
CA TYR A 216 20.37 -17.76 13.81
C TYR A 216 20.08 -19.00 12.98
N GLN A 217 21.07 -19.89 12.85
CA GLN A 217 20.94 -21.17 12.20
C GLN A 217 21.56 -22.26 13.07
N HIS A 218 20.85 -23.37 13.20
CA HIS A 218 21.26 -24.56 13.94
C HIS A 218 21.24 -25.79 13.03
N VAL A 219 22.32 -26.57 13.05
CA VAL A 219 22.40 -27.83 12.32
C VAL A 219 22.12 -28.98 13.28
N SER A 220 21.00 -29.65 13.07
CA SER A 220 20.50 -30.75 13.93
C SER A 220 20.68 -32.09 13.26
N TYR A 221 21.30 -33.02 13.99
CA TYR A 221 21.42 -34.43 13.62
C TYR A 221 20.43 -35.29 14.41
N TRP A 222 19.21 -34.86 14.58
CA TRP A 222 18.17 -35.52 15.33
C TRP A 222 17.90 -36.94 14.80
N ASN A 223 18.11 -37.97 15.64
CA ASN A 223 18.03 -39.39 15.25
C ASN A 223 16.68 -39.78 14.63
N ALA A 224 15.56 -39.28 15.15
CA ALA A 224 14.25 -39.57 14.58
C ALA A 224 14.11 -39.02 13.13
N TRP A 225 14.67 -37.86 12.87
CA TRP A 225 14.72 -37.29 11.53
C TRP A 225 15.61 -38.11 10.58
N GLN A 226 16.80 -38.51 11.05
CA GLN A 226 17.74 -39.34 10.26
C GLN A 226 17.10 -40.70 9.91
N ASN A 227 16.43 -41.33 10.87
CA ASN A 227 15.71 -42.60 10.66
C ASN A 227 14.54 -42.45 9.67
N LEU A 228 13.79 -41.33 9.76
CA LEU A 228 12.72 -41.04 8.81
C LEU A 228 13.25 -40.94 7.38
N LEU A 229 14.31 -40.16 7.16
CA LEU A 229 14.91 -39.99 5.85
C LEU A 229 15.51 -41.29 5.33
N GLN A 230 16.24 -42.03 6.16
CA GLN A 230 16.81 -43.32 5.80
C GLN A 230 15.73 -44.31 5.35
N ASN A 231 14.60 -44.34 6.03
CA ASN A 231 13.48 -45.24 5.69
C ASN A 231 12.67 -44.78 4.46
N THR A 232 12.66 -43.48 4.17
CA THR A 232 11.83 -42.92 3.12
C THR A 232 12.56 -42.78 1.78
N ILE A 233 13.81 -42.31 1.83
CA ILE A 233 14.60 -42.00 0.62
C ILE A 233 15.99 -42.67 0.61
N GLY A 234 16.33 -43.45 1.63
CA GLY A 234 17.62 -44.13 1.71
C GLY A 234 18.82 -43.19 1.96
N ALA A 235 18.60 -41.99 2.40
CA ALA A 235 19.62 -40.98 2.64
C ALA A 235 19.66 -40.54 4.11
N GLN A 236 20.79 -40.00 4.54
CA GLN A 236 20.93 -39.29 5.81
C GLN A 236 21.28 -37.84 5.51
N ALA A 237 20.58 -36.90 6.14
CA ALA A 237 20.83 -35.48 5.95
C ALA A 237 20.55 -34.71 7.25
N PRO A 238 21.36 -33.70 7.59
CA PRO A 238 21.05 -32.84 8.71
C PRO A 238 19.77 -32.04 8.47
N LEU A 239 19.07 -31.74 9.54
CA LEU A 239 17.98 -30.78 9.56
C LEU A 239 18.54 -29.43 9.97
N VAL A 240 18.55 -28.49 9.04
CA VAL A 240 18.98 -27.11 9.28
C VAL A 240 17.76 -26.30 9.72
N LEU A 241 17.78 -25.78 10.93
CA LEU A 241 16.76 -24.92 11.49
C LEU A 241 17.27 -23.48 11.48
N ASN A 242 16.47 -22.53 11.01
CA ASN A 242 16.81 -21.12 11.09
C ASN A 242 15.70 -20.30 11.75
N ALA A 243 16.12 -19.24 12.42
CA ALA A 243 15.25 -18.24 13.00
C ALA A 243 15.80 -16.85 12.66
N GLN A 244 14.91 -15.93 12.33
CA GLN A 244 15.29 -14.58 11.95
C GLN A 244 14.32 -13.55 12.52
N LEU A 245 14.88 -12.42 12.95
CA LEU A 245 14.17 -11.26 13.45
C LEU A 245 14.65 -10.03 12.70
N THR A 246 13.73 -9.25 12.15
CA THR A 246 14.06 -8.03 11.41
C THR A 246 13.12 -6.91 11.82
N TYR A 247 13.66 -5.72 12.07
CA TYR A 247 12.92 -4.51 12.31
C TYR A 247 13.35 -3.44 11.31
N CYS A 248 12.39 -2.73 10.73
CA CYS A 248 12.61 -1.60 9.84
C CYS A 248 11.82 -0.38 10.32
N HIS A 249 12.44 0.78 10.27
CA HIS A 249 11.79 2.08 10.45
C HIS A 249 11.98 2.91 9.18
N ALA A 250 10.90 3.45 8.63
CA ALA A 250 10.91 4.31 7.46
C ALA A 250 10.41 5.71 7.79
N SER A 251 11.17 6.73 7.40
CA SER A 251 10.72 8.12 7.40
C SER A 251 10.27 8.49 5.99
N ASN A 252 8.99 8.72 5.81
CA ASN A 252 8.33 8.99 4.54
C ASN A 252 8.14 10.49 4.32
N ASN A 253 8.31 10.94 3.09
CA ASN A 253 8.03 12.30 2.64
C ASN A 253 7.28 12.25 1.31
N MET A 254 5.97 12.47 1.37
CA MET A 254 5.10 12.49 0.21
C MET A 254 4.96 13.91 -0.35
N LYS A 255 4.99 14.01 -1.68
CA LYS A 255 4.69 15.22 -2.42
C LYS A 255 3.55 14.97 -3.39
N THR A 256 2.57 15.85 -3.35
CA THR A 256 1.44 15.85 -4.28
C THR A 256 1.49 17.12 -5.12
N ASN A 257 1.70 16.96 -6.43
CA ASN A 257 1.67 18.07 -7.41
C ASN A 257 0.47 17.87 -8.31
N MET A 258 -0.53 18.74 -8.18
CA MET A 258 -1.79 18.56 -8.88
C MET A 258 -2.14 19.68 -9.84
N THR A 259 -2.43 19.28 -11.06
CA THR A 259 -3.45 19.93 -11.86
C THR A 259 -4.64 18.97 -11.90
N SER A 260 -5.75 19.29 -11.25
CA SER A 260 -6.89 18.40 -11.23
C SER A 260 -7.46 18.22 -12.64
N THR A 261 -7.68 16.97 -13.05
CA THR A 261 -8.40 16.62 -14.28
C THR A 261 -9.89 16.40 -14.02
N TYR A 262 -10.28 16.26 -12.73
CA TYR A 262 -11.64 15.87 -12.33
C TYR A 262 -12.51 17.04 -11.83
N ALA A 263 -11.93 18.21 -11.53
CA ALA A 263 -12.69 19.38 -11.08
C ALA A 263 -12.73 20.47 -12.16
N PRO A 264 -13.89 20.90 -12.64
CA PRO A 264 -14.03 22.13 -13.40
C PRO A 264 -14.16 23.34 -12.43
N PRO A 265 -13.52 24.49 -12.69
CA PRO A 265 -12.48 24.65 -13.69
C PRO A 265 -11.21 23.91 -13.26
N LYS A 266 -10.37 23.55 -14.24
CA LYS A 266 -9.07 22.90 -14.01
C LYS A 266 -8.27 23.67 -12.95
N THR A 267 -8.20 23.14 -11.74
CA THR A 267 -7.56 23.79 -10.61
C THR A 267 -6.14 23.26 -10.46
N THR A 268 -5.17 24.17 -10.43
CA THR A 268 -3.78 23.83 -10.10
C THR A 268 -3.58 24.04 -8.60
N TYR A 269 -3.19 22.98 -7.90
CA TYR A 269 -2.84 23.04 -6.49
C TYR A 269 -1.35 23.34 -6.33
N SER A 270 -1.00 24.10 -5.31
CA SER A 270 0.39 24.24 -4.88
C SER A 270 0.92 22.90 -4.36
N GLU A 271 2.24 22.71 -4.34
CA GLU A 271 2.86 21.50 -3.80
C GLU A 271 2.37 21.24 -2.37
N ILE A 272 1.73 20.08 -2.18
CA ILE A 272 1.25 19.62 -0.87
C ILE A 272 2.21 18.54 -0.39
N LYS A 273 2.65 18.63 0.88
CA LYS A 273 3.59 17.70 1.49
C LYS A 273 2.98 17.03 2.70
N GLY A 274 3.32 15.77 2.91
CA GLY A 274 2.98 15.00 4.11
C GLY A 274 4.16 14.14 4.53
N ASP A 275 4.45 14.13 5.83
CA ASP A 275 5.55 13.37 6.42
C ASP A 275 4.99 12.44 7.50
N TRP A 276 5.45 11.17 7.51
CA TRP A 276 5.05 10.18 8.51
C TRP A 276 6.11 9.12 8.71
N GLY A 277 5.98 8.34 9.83
CA GLY A 277 6.77 7.16 10.12
C GLY A 277 6.05 5.87 9.77
N ASP A 278 6.80 4.87 9.32
CA ASP A 278 6.33 3.49 9.23
C ASP A 278 7.28 2.60 10.04
N ASP A 279 6.72 1.70 10.84
CA ASP A 279 7.43 0.65 11.55
C ASP A 279 7.06 -0.72 10.99
N CYS A 280 8.05 -1.53 10.67
CA CYS A 280 7.84 -2.86 10.12
C CYS A 280 8.67 -3.89 10.87
N PHE A 281 8.02 -4.95 11.31
CA PHE A 281 8.60 -6.03 12.08
C PHE A 281 8.37 -7.37 11.41
N GLY A 282 9.41 -8.20 11.31
CA GLY A 282 9.31 -9.53 10.71
C GLY A 282 10.01 -10.60 11.51
N ILE A 283 9.34 -11.75 11.61
CA ILE A 283 9.90 -12.99 12.17
C ILE A 283 9.84 -14.08 11.11
N GLU A 284 10.89 -14.85 10.99
CA GLU A 284 10.94 -16.05 10.16
C GLU A 284 11.45 -17.24 10.97
N PHE A 285 10.83 -18.38 10.76
CA PHE A 285 11.33 -19.68 11.16
C PHE A 285 11.38 -20.58 9.93
N GLY A 286 12.46 -21.34 9.78
CA GLY A 286 12.64 -22.25 8.66
C GLY A 286 13.23 -23.58 9.08
N ALA A 287 12.90 -24.60 8.30
CA ALA A 287 13.47 -25.93 8.39
C ALA A 287 13.87 -26.40 6.98
N THR A 288 15.10 -26.83 6.80
CA THR A 288 15.67 -27.26 5.53
C THR A 288 16.39 -28.60 5.72
N ALA A 289 16.10 -29.56 4.85
CA ALA A 289 16.87 -30.80 4.79
C ALA A 289 17.95 -30.68 3.71
N SER A 290 19.23 -30.79 4.07
CA SER A 290 20.32 -30.72 3.08
C SER A 290 20.73 -32.14 2.67
N ILE A 291 20.23 -32.59 1.51
CA ILE A 291 20.44 -33.94 0.97
C ILE A 291 21.51 -33.86 -0.10
N GLU A 292 22.64 -34.52 0.13
CA GLU A 292 23.66 -34.70 -0.92
C GLU A 292 23.19 -35.76 -1.91
N THR A 293 23.33 -35.49 -3.17
CA THR A 293 22.99 -36.39 -4.26
C THR A 293 24.28 -36.79 -5.00
N PRO A 294 24.34 -38.00 -5.59
CA PRO A 294 25.43 -38.33 -6.48
C PRO A 294 25.57 -37.23 -7.55
N ALA A 295 26.78 -36.75 -7.76
CA ALA A 295 27.07 -35.61 -8.61
C ALA A 295 26.37 -35.75 -9.97
N SER A 296 25.30 -35.01 -10.17
CA SER A 296 24.74 -34.79 -11.49
C SER A 296 25.55 -33.69 -12.16
N LEU A 297 25.46 -33.56 -13.47
CA LEU A 297 26.16 -32.54 -14.24
C LEU A 297 25.94 -31.11 -13.79
N LEU A 298 24.81 -30.84 -13.09
CA LEU A 298 24.36 -29.49 -12.74
C LEU A 298 24.25 -29.26 -11.23
N PHE A 299 23.77 -30.25 -10.45
CA PHE A 299 23.51 -30.08 -9.03
C PHE A 299 24.00 -31.33 -8.26
N ASP A 300 24.57 -31.13 -7.09
CA ASP A 300 25.01 -32.17 -6.14
C ASP A 300 24.30 -32.06 -4.79
N MET A 301 23.45 -31.05 -4.60
CA MET A 301 22.68 -30.81 -3.39
C MET A 301 21.22 -30.52 -3.70
N TYR A 302 20.33 -31.18 -2.97
CA TYR A 302 18.88 -31.00 -3.00
C TYR A 302 18.39 -30.68 -1.62
N SER A 303 17.81 -29.51 -1.42
CA SER A 303 17.42 -29.02 -0.10
C SER A 303 15.95 -28.59 -0.10
N PRO A 304 15.00 -29.51 0.17
CA PRO A 304 13.62 -29.14 0.43
C PRO A 304 13.52 -28.34 1.72
N PHE A 305 12.65 -27.35 1.74
CA PHE A 305 12.45 -26.48 2.89
C PHE A 305 10.99 -26.10 3.11
N LEU A 306 10.70 -25.76 4.35
CA LEU A 306 9.46 -25.15 4.81
C LEU A 306 9.83 -23.93 5.67
N LYS A 307 9.16 -22.80 5.45
CA LYS A 307 9.34 -21.60 6.26
C LYS A 307 7.98 -21.10 6.78
N LEU A 308 8.01 -20.41 7.89
CA LEU A 308 6.89 -19.65 8.44
C LEU A 308 7.37 -18.20 8.61
N GLN A 309 6.68 -17.26 7.99
CA GLN A 309 7.11 -15.87 7.90
C GLN A 309 5.97 -14.94 8.29
N LEU A 310 6.14 -14.25 9.42
CA LEU A 310 5.22 -13.23 9.90
C LEU A 310 5.82 -11.85 9.63
N VAL A 311 5.04 -10.97 9.05
CA VAL A 311 5.37 -9.54 8.90
C VAL A 311 4.20 -8.72 9.41
N HIS A 312 4.51 -7.75 10.26
CA HIS A 312 3.59 -6.72 10.70
C HIS A 312 4.19 -5.36 10.41
N ALA A 313 3.44 -4.50 9.72
CA ALA A 313 3.84 -3.14 9.44
C ALA A 313 2.76 -2.16 9.90
N HIS A 314 3.17 -1.07 10.49
CA HIS A 314 2.34 0.02 11.01
C HIS A 314 2.75 1.33 10.37
N GLN A 315 1.79 2.13 9.97
CA GLN A 315 1.93 3.49 9.48
C GLN A 315 1.31 4.44 10.48
N ASP A 316 2.05 5.47 10.87
CA ASP A 316 1.55 6.53 11.73
C ASP A 316 0.49 7.38 11.05
N ASP A 317 -0.38 8.00 11.82
CA ASP A 317 -1.27 9.03 11.32
C ASP A 317 -0.51 10.33 11.01
N PHE A 318 -0.97 11.08 10.02
CA PHE A 318 -0.32 12.35 9.67
C PHE A 318 -1.26 13.33 8.99
N LYS A 319 -0.81 14.60 8.92
CA LYS A 319 -1.47 15.69 8.21
C LYS A 319 -0.57 16.26 7.14
N GLU A 320 -1.15 16.52 5.98
CA GLU A 320 -0.49 17.30 4.94
C GLU A 320 -0.38 18.77 5.36
N ASN A 321 0.60 19.50 4.80
CA ASN A 321 0.99 20.85 5.22
C ASN A 321 0.08 21.98 4.74
N ASN A 322 -0.98 21.69 3.96
CA ASN A 322 -1.85 22.69 3.37
C ASN A 322 -3.21 22.69 4.06
N SER A 323 -3.62 23.82 4.66
CA SER A 323 -4.88 23.93 5.41
C SER A 323 -6.14 23.82 4.53
N ASP A 324 -6.06 24.24 3.25
CA ASP A 324 -7.22 24.31 2.38
C ASP A 324 -7.41 23.06 1.53
N GLN A 325 -6.31 22.46 1.10
CA GLN A 325 -6.28 21.32 0.18
C GLN A 325 -5.67 20.06 0.79
N GLY A 326 -5.04 20.18 1.96
CA GLY A 326 -4.40 19.10 2.66
C GLY A 326 -5.39 18.08 3.18
N ARG A 327 -4.87 16.87 3.40
CA ARG A 327 -5.61 15.72 3.93
C ARG A 327 -5.04 15.32 5.27
N TYR A 328 -5.87 14.75 6.09
CA TYR A 328 -5.48 13.92 7.23
C TYR A 328 -5.62 12.45 6.84
N PHE A 329 -4.69 11.63 7.25
CA PHE A 329 -4.72 10.19 7.12
C PHE A 329 -4.59 9.57 8.50
N GLU A 330 -5.50 8.69 8.87
CA GLU A 330 -5.39 7.88 10.07
C GLU A 330 -4.29 6.81 9.90
N SER A 331 -3.85 6.24 11.01
CA SER A 331 -2.90 5.13 11.03
C SER A 331 -3.44 3.92 10.26
N SER A 332 -2.52 3.11 9.74
CA SER A 332 -2.85 1.91 8.98
C SER A 332 -1.95 0.75 9.37
N ASN A 333 -2.43 -0.48 9.18
CA ASN A 333 -1.69 -1.68 9.52
C ASN A 333 -1.74 -2.72 8.40
N LEU A 334 -0.63 -3.40 8.21
CA LEU A 334 -0.50 -4.61 7.39
C LEU A 334 -0.05 -5.76 8.30
N THR A 335 -0.73 -6.88 8.25
CA THR A 335 -0.24 -8.13 8.84
C THR A 335 -0.29 -9.23 7.79
N ASN A 336 0.81 -9.95 7.64
CA ASN A 336 0.92 -11.06 6.71
C ASN A 336 1.66 -12.23 7.37
N LEU A 337 1.04 -13.40 7.38
CA LEU A 337 1.64 -14.68 7.73
C LEU A 337 1.66 -15.55 6.47
N SER A 338 2.83 -15.87 5.96
CA SER A 338 3.03 -16.73 4.81
C SER A 338 3.81 -18.01 5.18
N MET A 339 3.62 -19.05 4.38
CA MET A 339 4.25 -20.36 4.56
C MET A 339 4.93 -20.82 3.27
N PRO A 340 6.12 -20.29 2.93
CA PRO A 340 6.88 -20.76 1.78
C PRO A 340 7.28 -22.24 1.93
N ILE A 341 6.96 -23.03 0.90
CA ILE A 341 7.38 -24.41 0.72
C ILE A 341 8.12 -24.49 -0.60
N GLY A 342 9.29 -25.07 -0.60
CA GLY A 342 10.10 -25.10 -1.82
C GLY A 342 11.29 -26.04 -1.78
N VAL A 343 12.10 -25.89 -2.78
CA VAL A 343 13.33 -26.64 -2.94
C VAL A 343 14.45 -25.71 -3.37
N LYS A 344 15.62 -25.88 -2.78
CA LYS A 344 16.88 -25.25 -3.18
C LYS A 344 17.75 -26.33 -3.81
N LEU A 345 18.17 -26.11 -5.04
CA LEU A 345 19.13 -26.94 -5.77
C LEU A 345 20.45 -26.21 -5.75
N GLY A 346 21.51 -26.89 -5.34
CA GLY A 346 22.84 -26.29 -5.26
C GLY A 346 23.91 -27.14 -5.89
N ARG A 347 25.00 -26.49 -6.22
CA ARG A 347 26.28 -27.15 -6.45
C ARG A 347 27.25 -26.68 -5.40
N SER A 348 27.70 -27.64 -4.58
CA SER A 348 28.71 -27.41 -3.54
C SER A 348 30.09 -27.50 -4.17
N SER A 349 30.91 -26.50 -3.91
CA SER A 349 32.26 -26.53 -4.37
C SER A 349 33.21 -27.06 -3.29
N HIS A 350 33.18 -28.35 -3.05
CA HIS A 350 34.22 -28.93 -2.19
C HIS A 350 35.66 -28.77 -2.76
N HIS A 351 35.77 -28.45 -4.05
CA HIS A 351 37.05 -28.28 -4.75
C HIS A 351 37.13 -27.04 -5.65
N ASP A 352 36.02 -26.35 -5.92
CA ASP A 352 35.95 -25.21 -6.83
C ASP A 352 35.83 -23.91 -6.05
N ALA A 353 36.41 -22.83 -6.55
CA ALA A 353 36.29 -21.49 -5.96
C ALA A 353 34.89 -20.89 -6.07
N ALA A 354 33.98 -21.58 -6.73
CA ALA A 354 32.62 -21.08 -6.98
C ALA A 354 31.55 -22.11 -6.64
N SER A 355 30.48 -21.67 -6.00
CA SER A 355 29.24 -22.44 -5.79
C SER A 355 28.03 -21.62 -6.23
N TYR A 356 26.96 -22.30 -6.61
CA TYR A 356 25.71 -21.65 -7.00
C TYR A 356 24.51 -22.42 -6.50
N HIS A 357 23.39 -21.72 -6.41
CA HIS A 357 22.11 -22.34 -6.07
C HIS A 357 20.96 -21.69 -6.84
N VAL A 358 19.89 -22.48 -7.02
CA VAL A 358 18.62 -22.04 -7.55
C VAL A 358 17.52 -22.52 -6.59
N THR A 359 16.61 -21.64 -6.23
CA THR A 359 15.48 -21.93 -5.34
C THR A 359 14.18 -21.72 -6.08
N ALA A 360 13.25 -22.66 -5.95
CA ALA A 360 11.88 -22.53 -6.40
C ALA A 360 10.95 -22.82 -5.22
N ALA A 361 9.99 -21.93 -4.98
CA ALA A 361 9.05 -22.07 -3.88
C ALA A 361 7.66 -21.57 -4.23
N TYR A 362 6.67 -22.11 -3.54
CA TYR A 362 5.31 -21.64 -3.46
C TYR A 362 5.07 -21.05 -2.06
N ALA A 363 4.57 -19.83 -2.00
CA ALA A 363 4.39 -19.09 -0.77
C ALA A 363 2.92 -18.60 -0.64
N PRO A 364 2.04 -19.38 -0.01
CA PRO A 364 0.70 -18.94 0.32
C PRO A 364 0.69 -18.01 1.53
N ASP A 365 -0.11 -16.95 1.47
CA ASP A 365 -0.45 -16.13 2.64
C ASP A 365 -1.59 -16.82 3.41
N ILE A 366 -1.29 -17.34 4.59
CA ILE A 366 -2.24 -18.04 5.46
C ILE A 366 -3.17 -17.02 6.13
N ILE A 367 -2.58 -15.97 6.71
CA ILE A 367 -3.28 -14.88 7.37
C ILE A 367 -2.81 -13.59 6.72
N ARG A 368 -3.77 -12.70 6.42
CA ARG A 368 -3.44 -11.36 5.92
C ARG A 368 -4.53 -10.36 6.26
N SER A 369 -4.13 -9.21 6.81
CA SER A 369 -4.91 -7.99 6.84
C SER A 369 -4.39 -7.03 5.78
N ASN A 370 -5.26 -6.55 4.90
CA ASN A 370 -4.87 -5.60 3.86
C ASN A 370 -4.92 -4.18 4.42
N PRO A 371 -3.92 -3.33 4.16
CA PRO A 371 -3.90 -1.97 4.70
C PRO A 371 -5.05 -1.12 4.18
N ASP A 372 -5.71 -0.41 5.07
CA ASP A 372 -6.62 0.68 4.76
C ASP A 372 -6.54 1.74 5.87
N CYS A 373 -6.99 2.94 5.59
CA CYS A 373 -7.10 4.00 6.58
C CYS A 373 -8.24 4.95 6.22
N THR A 374 -8.79 5.63 7.24
CA THR A 374 -9.68 6.76 7.04
C THR A 374 -8.87 7.98 6.63
N ALA A 375 -9.36 8.71 5.65
CA ALA A 375 -8.81 9.99 5.23
C ALA A 375 -9.88 11.06 5.24
N SER A 376 -9.48 12.31 5.47
CA SER A 376 -10.38 13.46 5.45
C SER A 376 -9.70 14.72 4.90
N LEU A 377 -10.48 15.70 4.44
CA LEU A 377 -9.97 17.02 4.12
C LEU A 377 -9.75 17.81 5.41
N LEU A 378 -8.60 18.47 5.55
CA LEU A 378 -8.27 19.30 6.71
C LEU A 378 -9.25 20.48 6.89
N MET A 379 -9.75 21.02 5.78
CA MET A 379 -10.73 22.11 5.81
C MET A 379 -12.12 21.69 6.30
N ASN A 380 -12.45 20.39 6.23
CA ASN A 380 -13.75 19.87 6.67
C ASN A 380 -13.65 18.41 7.15
N PRO A 381 -13.01 18.18 8.29
CA PRO A 381 -12.60 16.83 8.72
C PRO A 381 -13.78 15.94 9.16
N THR A 382 -14.96 16.50 9.38
CA THR A 382 -16.13 15.75 9.81
C THR A 382 -17.08 15.38 8.66
N SER A 383 -17.10 16.16 7.58
CA SER A 383 -18.05 16.00 6.47
C SER A 383 -17.38 15.48 5.19
N ALA A 384 -16.08 15.72 5.01
CA ALA A 384 -15.33 15.23 3.88
C ALA A 384 -14.41 14.09 4.31
N VAL A 385 -14.99 12.91 4.55
CA VAL A 385 -14.32 11.71 5.07
C VAL A 385 -14.54 10.56 4.09
N TRP A 386 -13.51 9.76 3.87
CA TRP A 386 -13.57 8.54 3.04
C TRP A 386 -12.55 7.50 3.54
N VAL A 387 -12.73 6.24 3.10
CA VAL A 387 -11.76 5.18 3.35
C VAL A 387 -10.89 4.99 2.12
N THR A 388 -9.58 5.09 2.29
CA THR A 388 -8.59 4.73 1.28
C THR A 388 -8.01 3.35 1.57
N LYS A 389 -7.84 2.54 0.53
CA LYS A 389 -7.39 1.15 0.64
C LYS A 389 -6.17 0.91 -0.21
N ALA A 390 -5.22 0.16 0.34
CA ALA A 390 -4.12 -0.37 -0.44
C ALA A 390 -4.60 -1.40 -1.47
N ASN A 391 -3.75 -1.66 -2.46
CA ASN A 391 -3.95 -2.75 -3.39
C ASN A 391 -4.02 -4.08 -2.65
N ASN A 392 -5.04 -4.88 -2.94
CA ASN A 392 -5.13 -6.24 -2.42
C ASN A 392 -4.30 -7.17 -3.30
N LEU A 393 -3.07 -7.49 -2.88
CA LEU A 393 -2.20 -8.40 -3.60
C LEU A 393 -2.75 -9.83 -3.55
N ALA A 394 -2.46 -10.67 -4.54
CA ALA A 394 -2.86 -12.08 -4.50
C ALA A 394 -2.20 -12.81 -3.32
N ARG A 395 -2.94 -13.74 -2.72
CA ARG A 395 -2.47 -14.53 -1.55
C ARG A 395 -1.47 -15.63 -1.91
N HIS A 396 -1.35 -15.94 -3.20
CA HIS A 396 -0.48 -16.99 -3.71
C HIS A 396 0.72 -16.36 -4.41
N ALA A 397 1.91 -16.75 -4.02
CA ALA A 397 3.15 -16.30 -4.63
C ALA A 397 4.00 -17.48 -5.11
N PHE A 398 4.64 -17.30 -6.27
CA PHE A 398 5.73 -18.14 -6.73
C PHE A 398 7.04 -17.38 -6.59
N ILE A 399 8.03 -18.03 -6.00
CA ILE A 399 9.34 -17.48 -5.73
C ILE A 399 10.38 -18.26 -6.51
N LEU A 400 11.22 -17.53 -7.25
CA LEU A 400 12.42 -18.04 -7.88
C LEU A 400 13.61 -17.22 -7.39
N GLN A 401 14.68 -17.90 -6.97
CA GLN A 401 15.93 -17.21 -6.58
C GLN A 401 17.10 -17.94 -7.23
N ALA A 402 18.12 -17.20 -7.58
CA ALA A 402 19.39 -17.72 -8.03
C ALA A 402 20.51 -16.95 -7.37
N GLY A 403 21.48 -17.64 -6.84
CA GLY A 403 22.63 -17.02 -6.17
C GLY A 403 23.91 -17.78 -6.42
N ASN A 404 25.01 -17.10 -6.17
CA ASN A 404 26.35 -17.68 -6.26
C ASN A 404 27.26 -17.14 -5.17
N TYR A 405 28.32 -17.89 -4.91
CA TYR A 405 29.44 -17.52 -4.06
C TYR A 405 30.73 -17.76 -4.84
N LEU A 406 31.67 -16.84 -4.72
CA LEU A 406 32.98 -16.90 -5.37
C LEU A 406 34.06 -16.58 -4.35
N ALA A 407 34.87 -17.57 -3.97
CA ALA A 407 36.03 -17.37 -3.13
C ALA A 407 37.17 -16.73 -3.94
N LEU A 408 37.46 -15.47 -3.64
CA LEU A 408 38.60 -14.74 -4.25
C LEU A 408 39.92 -15.08 -3.56
N SER A 409 39.88 -15.35 -2.27
CA SER A 409 41.01 -15.76 -1.46
C SER A 409 40.53 -16.58 -0.27
N ARG A 410 41.44 -17.03 0.59
CA ARG A 410 41.08 -17.74 1.82
C ARG A 410 40.19 -16.91 2.77
N ASN A 411 40.30 -15.58 2.68
CA ASN A 411 39.65 -14.67 3.61
C ASN A 411 38.61 -13.78 2.95
N VAL A 412 38.41 -13.84 1.62
CA VAL A 412 37.51 -12.97 0.89
C VAL A 412 36.62 -13.79 -0.04
N GLU A 413 35.32 -13.68 0.16
CA GLU A 413 34.31 -14.29 -0.70
C GLU A 413 33.36 -13.21 -1.24
N LEU A 414 33.04 -13.29 -2.52
CA LEU A 414 31.94 -12.53 -3.12
C LEU A 414 30.69 -13.39 -3.12
N PHE A 415 29.54 -12.74 -2.96
CA PHE A 415 28.25 -13.39 -3.14
C PHE A 415 27.30 -12.48 -3.91
N SER A 416 26.40 -13.09 -4.66
CA SER A 416 25.31 -12.37 -5.28
C SER A 416 24.04 -13.21 -5.27
N GLN A 417 22.89 -12.54 -5.27
CA GLN A 417 21.60 -13.17 -5.41
C GLN A 417 20.67 -12.32 -6.26
N PHE A 418 19.88 -12.97 -7.06
CA PHE A 418 18.72 -12.43 -7.73
C PHE A 418 17.49 -13.18 -7.23
N GLY A 419 16.47 -12.44 -6.80
CA GLY A 419 15.17 -12.98 -6.39
C GLY A 419 14.05 -12.43 -7.26
N PHE A 420 13.09 -13.27 -7.53
CA PHE A 420 11.87 -12.94 -8.25
C PHE A 420 10.67 -13.55 -7.53
N GLU A 421 9.66 -12.74 -7.19
CA GLU A 421 8.38 -13.18 -6.67
C GLU A 421 7.27 -12.76 -7.63
N LEU A 422 6.42 -13.70 -8.00
CA LEU A 422 5.26 -13.49 -8.86
C LEU A 422 3.99 -13.76 -8.07
N ARG A 423 3.12 -12.75 -8.00
CA ARG A 423 1.72 -12.84 -7.57
C ARG A 423 0.83 -12.39 -8.72
N ASP A 424 -0.46 -12.76 -8.74
CA ASP A 424 -1.37 -12.22 -9.77
C ASP A 424 -1.24 -10.68 -9.83
N SER A 425 -0.94 -10.17 -11.02
CA SER A 425 -0.76 -8.74 -11.30
C SER A 425 0.30 -7.98 -10.47
N CYS A 426 1.14 -8.68 -9.67
CA CYS A 426 2.23 -8.09 -8.89
C CYS A 426 3.53 -8.88 -9.09
N ARG A 427 4.63 -8.16 -9.26
CA ARG A 427 5.98 -8.71 -9.42
C ARG A 427 6.94 -8.00 -8.49
N THR A 428 7.76 -8.78 -7.81
CA THR A 428 8.84 -8.26 -6.97
C THR A 428 10.17 -8.80 -7.47
N TYR A 429 11.17 -7.95 -7.52
CA TYR A 429 12.55 -8.30 -7.88
C TYR A 429 13.47 -7.79 -6.79
N ASN A 430 14.42 -8.60 -6.36
CA ASN A 430 15.51 -8.15 -5.50
C ASN A 430 16.86 -8.59 -6.10
N ILE A 431 17.87 -7.75 -5.91
CA ILE A 431 19.23 -7.97 -6.38
C ILE A 431 20.16 -7.60 -5.24
N ASP A 432 21.03 -8.54 -4.89
CA ASP A 432 22.03 -8.37 -3.85
C ASP A 432 23.41 -8.69 -4.43
N LEU A 433 24.40 -7.86 -4.08
CA LEU A 433 25.81 -8.09 -4.42
C LEU A 433 26.67 -7.69 -3.22
N GLY A 434 27.40 -8.63 -2.70
CA GLY A 434 28.18 -8.41 -1.49
C GLY A 434 29.52 -9.12 -1.45
N SER A 435 30.25 -8.78 -0.41
CA SER A 435 31.54 -9.39 -0.07
C SER A 435 31.59 -9.74 1.40
N LYS A 436 32.20 -10.86 1.72
CA LYS A 436 32.46 -11.33 3.08
C LYS A 436 33.97 -11.34 3.29
N ILE A 437 34.38 -10.92 4.47
CA ILE A 437 35.79 -10.90 4.90
C ILE A 437 35.87 -11.69 6.20
N GLN A 438 36.73 -12.70 6.22
CA GLN A 438 36.97 -13.61 7.35
C GLN A 438 38.26 -13.23 8.06
N PHE A 439 38.33 -13.47 9.37
CA PHE A 439 39.51 -13.26 10.21
C PHE A 439 39.55 -14.22 11.39
#